data_81197d850e9039cf410443db73870aa0
#
_entry.id   81197d850e9039cf410443db73870aa0
#
_cell.length_a   1.000
_cell.length_b   1.000
_cell.length_c   1.000
_cell.angle_alpha   90.00
_cell.angle_beta   90.00
_cell.angle_gamma   90.00
#
_symmetry.space_group_name_H-M   'P 1'
#
loop_
_entity.id
_entity.type
_entity.pdbx_description
1 polymer ?
#
loop_
_entity_poly.entity_id
_entity_poly.type
_entity_poly.pdbx_seq_one_letter_code
_entity_poly.pdbx_strand_id
1 'polypeptide(L)'
;MLGIATNVVVRLLIADDAEQTRRARRLVDQAVSRDEPVLVSLPVMIETEWVLRSRYGLSRETVLGVFRAALEARELSFEDEPALEEALFQWKDSACGFSDCLIAAHNRQLGCRATATFDVKAARLPGTMPM
;
A
#
# COMPACT_ATOMS: atom_id res chain seq x y z
N MET A 1 6.30 -2.50 18.59
CA MET A 1 5.85 -2.51 17.18
C MET A 1 7.03 -2.80 16.28
N LEU A 2 6.86 -3.70 15.34
CA LEU A 2 7.92 -4.12 14.41
C LEU A 2 7.58 -3.60 13.00
N GLY A 3 8.44 -2.77 12.44
CA GLY A 3 8.29 -2.35 11.04
C GLY A 3 8.92 -3.37 10.09
N ILE A 4 8.29 -3.62 8.95
CA ILE A 4 8.85 -4.49 7.92
C ILE A 4 9.09 -3.72 6.62
N ALA A 5 10.19 -4.05 5.96
CA ALA A 5 10.59 -3.41 4.71
C ALA A 5 9.85 -4.02 3.51
N THR A 6 9.94 -3.33 2.39
CA THR A 6 9.26 -3.73 1.15
C THR A 6 9.57 -5.17 0.74
N ASN A 7 10.84 -5.60 0.82
CA ASN A 7 11.18 -6.97 0.41
C ASN A 7 10.55 -8.04 1.30
N VAL A 8 10.27 -7.74 2.56
CA VAL A 8 9.55 -8.66 3.45
C VAL A 8 8.06 -8.70 3.05
N VAL A 9 7.46 -7.54 2.81
CA VAL A 9 6.06 -7.46 2.37
C VAL A 9 5.87 -8.23 1.06
N VAL A 10 6.76 -8.04 0.09
CA VAL A 10 6.69 -8.73 -1.20
C VAL A 10 6.72 -10.25 -0.99
N ARG A 11 7.56 -10.76 -0.09
CA ARG A 11 7.62 -12.21 0.19
C ARG A 11 6.35 -12.73 0.86
N LEU A 12 5.67 -11.89 1.64
CA LEU A 12 4.39 -12.28 2.24
C LEU A 12 3.27 -12.31 1.19
N LEU A 13 3.32 -11.41 0.21
CA LEU A 13 2.29 -11.30 -0.82
C LEU A 13 2.53 -12.25 -2.00
N ILE A 14 3.78 -12.42 -2.41
CA ILE A 14 4.18 -13.24 -3.56
C ILE A 14 5.17 -14.29 -3.06
N ALA A 15 4.72 -15.53 -3.00
CA ALA A 15 5.52 -16.64 -2.46
C ALA A 15 6.40 -17.27 -3.55
N ASP A 16 7.26 -16.47 -4.18
CA ASP A 16 8.14 -16.93 -5.26
C ASP A 16 9.53 -17.37 -4.78
N ASP A 17 9.85 -17.18 -3.51
CA ASP A 17 11.06 -17.66 -2.86
C ASP A 17 10.66 -18.39 -1.58
N ALA A 18 10.69 -19.71 -1.62
CA ALA A 18 10.16 -20.53 -0.53
C ALA A 18 10.88 -20.30 0.80
N GLU A 19 12.20 -20.12 0.78
CA GLU A 19 12.96 -19.92 2.01
C GLU A 19 12.68 -18.54 2.62
N GLN A 20 12.72 -17.49 1.81
CA GLN A 20 12.45 -16.15 2.29
C GLN A 20 10.99 -16.00 2.75
N THR A 21 10.06 -16.63 2.05
CA THR A 21 8.66 -16.64 2.46
C THR A 21 8.48 -17.30 3.83
N ARG A 22 9.15 -18.43 4.08
CA ARG A 22 9.10 -19.07 5.40
C ARG A 22 9.66 -18.18 6.49
N ARG A 23 10.78 -17.52 6.21
CA ARG A 23 11.41 -16.60 7.18
C ARG A 23 10.51 -15.41 7.48
N ALA A 24 9.89 -14.83 6.46
CA ALA A 24 8.95 -13.72 6.63
C ALA A 24 7.73 -14.15 7.44
N ARG A 25 7.14 -15.31 7.12
CA ARG A 25 6.01 -15.86 7.88
C ARG A 25 6.36 -16.13 9.32
N ARG A 26 7.54 -16.71 9.56
CA ARG A 26 7.99 -16.97 10.92
C ARG A 26 8.12 -15.69 11.74
N LEU A 27 8.66 -14.63 11.11
CA LEU A 27 8.78 -13.33 11.76
C LEU A 27 7.42 -12.79 12.19
N VAL A 28 6.45 -12.82 11.28
CA VAL A 28 5.09 -12.35 11.57
C VAL A 28 4.44 -13.21 12.66
N ASP A 29 4.55 -14.54 12.58
CA ASP A 29 3.99 -15.46 13.57
C ASP A 29 4.58 -15.22 14.97
N GLN A 30 5.87 -14.95 15.04
CA GLN A 30 6.52 -14.63 16.32
C GLN A 30 6.03 -13.30 16.89
N ALA A 31 5.84 -12.30 16.04
CA ALA A 31 5.30 -11.02 16.48
C ALA A 31 3.86 -11.19 17.00
N VAL A 32 3.03 -11.93 16.29
CA VAL A 32 1.65 -12.24 16.72
C VAL A 32 1.65 -12.93 18.06
N SER A 33 2.53 -13.90 18.28
CA SER A 33 2.60 -14.65 19.56
C SER A 33 3.00 -13.77 20.74
N ARG A 34 3.59 -12.60 20.49
CA ARG A 34 4.00 -11.62 21.50
C ARG A 34 3.07 -10.41 21.58
N ASP A 35 1.95 -10.45 20.88
CA ASP A 35 1.03 -9.31 20.72
C ASP A 35 1.75 -8.05 20.21
N GLU A 36 2.77 -8.25 19.38
CA GLU A 36 3.52 -7.15 18.78
C GLU A 36 2.95 -6.81 17.41
N PRO A 37 2.47 -5.57 17.21
CA PRO A 37 2.00 -5.15 15.86
C PRO A 37 3.13 -5.15 14.85
N VAL A 38 2.83 -5.63 13.64
CA VAL A 38 3.74 -5.60 12.49
C VAL A 38 3.27 -4.48 11.56
N LEU A 39 4.08 -3.43 11.46
CA LEU A 39 3.71 -2.22 10.74
C LEU A 39 4.22 -2.24 9.29
N VAL A 40 3.31 -1.95 8.38
CA VAL A 40 3.61 -1.62 6.99
C VAL A 40 3.38 -0.12 6.81
N SER A 41 4.46 0.64 6.62
CA SER A 41 4.38 2.09 6.47
C SER A 41 3.92 2.50 5.06
N LEU A 42 3.48 3.76 4.90
CA LEU A 42 3.06 4.26 3.60
C LEU A 42 4.16 4.21 2.54
N PRO A 43 5.43 4.60 2.85
CA PRO A 43 6.50 4.43 1.87
C PRO A 43 6.67 2.99 1.39
N VAL A 44 6.50 2.02 2.29
CA VAL A 44 6.58 0.59 1.94
C VAL A 44 5.44 0.20 1.01
N MET A 45 4.23 0.71 1.24
CA MET A 45 3.09 0.43 0.35
C MET A 45 3.31 0.99 -1.05
N ILE A 46 3.83 2.21 -1.15
CA ILE A 46 4.13 2.84 -2.43
C ILE A 46 5.18 2.03 -3.20
N GLU A 47 6.27 1.66 -2.52
CA GLU A 47 7.34 0.88 -3.14
C GLU A 47 6.86 -0.52 -3.50
N THR A 48 6.04 -1.14 -2.67
CA THR A 48 5.48 -2.47 -2.93
C THR A 48 4.63 -2.47 -4.20
N GLU A 49 3.76 -1.48 -4.39
CA GLU A 49 2.97 -1.36 -5.63
C GLU A 49 3.90 -1.25 -6.84
N TRP A 50 4.90 -0.40 -6.75
CA TRP A 50 5.87 -0.22 -7.84
C TRP A 50 6.59 -1.53 -8.18
N VAL A 51 7.05 -2.28 -7.17
CA VAL A 51 7.73 -3.56 -7.36
C VAL A 51 6.80 -4.59 -8.02
N LEU A 52 5.57 -4.72 -7.52
CA LEU A 52 4.61 -5.69 -8.05
C LEU A 52 4.27 -5.39 -9.51
N ARG A 53 4.14 -4.13 -9.87
CA ARG A 53 3.83 -3.72 -11.22
C ARG A 53 5.05 -3.79 -12.15
N SER A 54 6.20 -3.24 -11.72
CA SER A 54 7.38 -3.08 -12.59
C SER A 54 8.25 -4.33 -12.69
N ARG A 55 8.40 -5.09 -11.59
CA ARG A 55 9.25 -6.29 -11.58
C ARG A 55 8.49 -7.58 -11.81
N TYR A 56 7.26 -7.65 -11.28
CA TYR A 56 6.42 -8.85 -11.43
C TYR A 56 5.43 -8.73 -12.58
N GLY A 57 5.29 -7.54 -13.18
CA GLY A 57 4.40 -7.32 -14.30
C GLY A 57 2.93 -7.52 -13.98
N LEU A 58 2.53 -7.37 -12.72
CA LEU A 58 1.14 -7.57 -12.32
C LEU A 58 0.26 -6.42 -12.82
N SER A 59 -0.96 -6.76 -13.19
CA SER A 59 -1.96 -5.77 -13.59
C SER A 59 -2.46 -4.98 -12.39
N ARG A 60 -3.06 -3.81 -12.67
CA ARG A 60 -3.71 -3.00 -11.64
C ARG A 60 -4.73 -3.84 -10.86
N GLU A 61 -5.56 -4.59 -11.56
CA GLU A 61 -6.61 -5.41 -10.96
C GLU A 61 -6.03 -6.44 -9.99
N THR A 62 -4.94 -7.08 -10.37
CA THR A 62 -4.26 -8.07 -9.52
C THR A 62 -3.68 -7.40 -8.28
N VAL A 63 -3.01 -6.26 -8.43
CA VAL A 63 -2.43 -5.52 -7.30
C VAL A 63 -3.54 -5.04 -6.35
N LEU A 64 -4.64 -4.53 -6.90
CA LEU A 64 -5.81 -4.14 -6.10
C LEU A 64 -6.30 -5.31 -5.23
N GLY A 65 -6.45 -6.49 -5.82
CA GLY A 65 -6.89 -7.68 -5.09
C GLY A 65 -5.92 -8.09 -4.00
N VAL A 66 -4.62 -8.07 -4.30
CA VAL A 66 -3.56 -8.40 -3.34
C VAL A 66 -3.55 -7.41 -2.17
N PHE A 67 -3.65 -6.12 -2.44
CA PHE A 67 -3.65 -5.09 -1.39
C PHE A 67 -4.92 -5.15 -0.53
N ARG A 68 -6.08 -5.39 -1.13
CA ARG A 68 -7.33 -5.54 -0.36
C ARG A 68 -7.24 -6.72 0.60
N ALA A 69 -6.71 -7.85 0.14
CA ALA A 69 -6.50 -9.01 0.99
C ALA A 69 -5.51 -8.71 2.12
N ALA A 70 -4.43 -7.98 1.82
CA ALA A 70 -3.43 -7.59 2.82
C ALA A 70 -4.05 -6.70 3.91
N LEU A 71 -4.91 -5.76 3.54
CA LEU A 71 -5.58 -4.87 4.51
C LEU A 71 -6.54 -5.64 5.44
N GLU A 72 -7.05 -6.78 5.01
CA GLU A 72 -7.90 -7.63 5.84
C GLU A 72 -7.10 -8.57 6.75
N ALA A 73 -5.80 -8.70 6.53
CA ALA A 73 -4.94 -9.58 7.33
C ALA A 73 -4.74 -8.98 8.72
N ARG A 74 -5.18 -9.69 9.74
CA ARG A 74 -5.15 -9.21 11.14
C ARG A 74 -3.74 -9.08 11.71
N GLU A 75 -2.81 -9.86 11.20
CA GLU A 75 -1.42 -9.88 11.65
C GLU A 75 -0.62 -8.66 11.19
N LEU A 76 -1.13 -7.87 10.24
CA LEU A 76 -0.47 -6.68 9.74
C LEU A 76 -1.21 -5.42 10.16
N SER A 77 -0.45 -4.40 10.53
CA SER A 77 -0.96 -3.05 10.80
C SER A 77 -0.46 -2.11 9.71
N PHE A 78 -1.34 -1.26 9.21
CA PHE A 78 -0.99 -0.34 8.13
C PHE A 78 -1.03 1.09 8.63
N GLU A 79 -0.02 1.86 8.26
CA GLU A 79 -0.02 3.29 8.51
C GLU A 79 -1.11 3.93 7.66
N ASP A 80 -1.96 4.74 8.30
CA ASP A 80 -3.06 5.46 7.63
C ASP A 80 -3.94 4.53 6.78
N GLU A 81 -4.48 3.51 7.40
CA GLU A 81 -5.35 2.54 6.73
C GLU A 81 -6.53 3.21 6.00
N PRO A 82 -7.22 4.24 6.56
CA PRO A 82 -8.28 4.94 5.84
C PRO A 82 -7.80 5.55 4.51
N ALA A 83 -6.59 6.12 4.48
CA ALA A 83 -6.03 6.67 3.23
C ALA A 83 -5.75 5.57 2.22
N LEU A 84 -5.24 4.42 2.68
CA LEU A 84 -4.98 3.27 1.80
C LEU A 84 -6.29 2.75 1.19
N GLU A 85 -7.34 2.61 1.97
CA GLU A 85 -8.63 2.15 1.47
C GLU A 85 -9.20 3.13 0.45
N GLU A 86 -9.16 4.43 0.73
CA GLU A 86 -9.59 5.46 -0.22
C GLU A 86 -8.75 5.43 -1.49
N ALA A 87 -7.44 5.31 -1.36
CA ALA A 87 -6.53 5.27 -2.51
C ALA A 87 -6.85 4.09 -3.43
N LEU A 88 -7.08 2.91 -2.87
CA LEU A 88 -7.43 1.73 -3.66
C LEU A 88 -8.77 1.92 -4.37
N PHE A 89 -9.75 2.50 -3.69
CA PHE A 89 -11.06 2.80 -4.29
C PHE A 89 -10.93 3.77 -5.47
N GLN A 90 -10.14 4.84 -5.31
CA GLN A 90 -9.92 5.82 -6.38
C GLN A 90 -9.08 5.24 -7.52
N TRP A 91 -8.05 4.48 -7.19
CA TRP A 91 -7.14 3.93 -8.20
C TRP A 91 -7.83 2.96 -9.15
N LYS A 92 -8.83 2.26 -8.68
CA LYS A 92 -9.59 1.29 -9.48
C LYS A 92 -10.08 1.87 -10.80
N ASP A 93 -10.61 3.09 -10.79
CA ASP A 93 -11.23 3.74 -11.94
C ASP A 93 -10.48 4.99 -12.42
N SER A 94 -9.29 5.24 -11.89
CA SER A 94 -8.52 6.45 -12.17
C SER A 94 -7.55 6.25 -13.34
N ALA A 95 -7.24 7.34 -14.05
CA ALA A 95 -6.14 7.37 -15.01
C ALA A 95 -4.78 7.58 -14.33
N CYS A 96 -4.76 7.84 -13.01
CA CYS A 96 -3.55 8.10 -12.23
C CYS A 96 -2.96 6.81 -11.68
N GLY A 97 -1.70 6.89 -11.23
CA GLY A 97 -1.06 5.81 -10.50
C GLY A 97 -1.52 5.72 -9.05
N PHE A 98 -1.20 4.61 -8.41
CA PHE A 98 -1.53 4.39 -7.01
C PHE A 98 -0.95 5.48 -6.11
N SER A 99 0.31 5.89 -6.34
CA SER A 99 0.97 6.91 -5.52
C SER A 99 0.22 8.24 -5.55
N ASP A 100 -0.29 8.66 -6.72
CA ASP A 100 -1.08 9.90 -6.82
C ASP A 100 -2.35 9.82 -5.97
N CYS A 101 -3.04 8.69 -6.05
CA CYS A 101 -4.25 8.45 -5.27
C CYS A 101 -3.95 8.45 -3.77
N LEU A 102 -2.86 7.81 -3.37
CA LEU A 102 -2.48 7.73 -1.95
C LEU A 102 -2.04 9.08 -1.40
N ILE A 103 -1.27 9.86 -2.16
CA ILE A 103 -0.86 11.21 -1.74
C ILE A 103 -2.09 12.06 -1.46
N ALA A 104 -3.05 12.08 -2.38
CA ALA A 104 -4.27 12.88 -2.22
C ALA A 104 -5.07 12.42 -0.99
N ALA A 105 -5.25 11.12 -0.81
CA ALA A 105 -5.99 10.57 0.31
C ALA A 105 -5.29 10.82 1.65
N HIS A 106 -3.98 10.62 1.69
CA HIS A 106 -3.19 10.84 2.91
C HIS A 106 -3.18 12.32 3.31
N ASN A 107 -3.02 13.22 2.35
CA ASN A 107 -3.07 14.66 2.62
C ASN A 107 -4.43 15.07 3.20
N ARG A 108 -5.51 14.46 2.72
CA ARG A 108 -6.84 14.71 3.28
C ARG A 108 -6.92 14.25 4.73
N GLN A 109 -6.37 13.08 5.05
CA GLN A 109 -6.33 12.58 6.44
C GLN A 109 -5.52 13.50 7.35
N LEU A 110 -4.51 14.18 6.79
CA LEU A 110 -3.70 15.15 7.54
C LEU A 110 -4.39 16.51 7.70
N GLY A 111 -5.57 16.70 7.11
CA GLY A 111 -6.32 17.94 7.25
C GLY A 111 -6.07 18.96 6.14
N CYS A 112 -5.41 18.56 5.05
CA CYS A 112 -5.23 19.46 3.91
C CYS A 112 -6.57 19.70 3.21
N ARG A 113 -6.88 20.96 2.89
CA ARG A 113 -8.11 21.26 2.14
C ARG A 113 -8.05 20.76 0.71
N ALA A 114 -6.85 20.66 0.14
CA ALA A 114 -6.62 20.14 -1.22
C ALA A 114 -5.16 19.78 -1.42
N THR A 115 -4.89 18.94 -2.40
CA THR A 115 -3.53 18.66 -2.88
C THR A 115 -3.36 19.34 -4.23
N ALA A 116 -2.43 20.28 -4.33
CA ALA A 116 -2.14 20.99 -5.58
C ALA A 116 -1.22 20.13 -6.45
N THR A 117 -1.48 20.08 -7.76
CA THR A 117 -0.71 19.28 -8.69
C THR A 117 -0.63 19.93 -10.07
N PHE A 118 0.50 19.75 -10.73
CA PHE A 118 0.62 20.09 -12.16
C PHE A 118 0.14 18.97 -13.06
N ASP A 119 -0.05 17.76 -12.52
CA ASP A 119 -0.50 16.62 -13.32
C ASP A 119 -1.99 16.74 -13.62
N VAL A 120 -2.33 16.81 -14.91
CA VAL A 120 -3.70 17.02 -15.37
C VAL A 120 -4.61 15.86 -14.95
N LYS A 121 -4.09 14.63 -15.00
CA LYS A 121 -4.88 13.45 -14.61
C LYS A 121 -5.12 13.41 -13.11
N ALA A 122 -4.08 13.70 -12.33
CA ALA A 122 -4.19 13.71 -10.87
C ALA A 122 -5.12 14.80 -10.37
N ALA A 123 -5.21 15.93 -11.09
CA ALA A 123 -6.11 17.03 -10.74
C ALA A 123 -7.60 16.65 -10.78
N ARG A 124 -7.93 15.50 -11.37
CA ARG A 124 -9.31 14.99 -11.42
C ARG A 124 -9.67 14.15 -10.19
N LEU A 125 -8.68 13.80 -9.38
CA LEU A 125 -8.93 13.04 -8.16
C LEU A 125 -9.67 13.91 -7.13
N PRO A 126 -10.57 13.32 -6.32
CA PRO A 126 -11.18 14.04 -5.22
C PRO A 126 -10.12 14.64 -4.29
N GLY A 127 -10.33 15.89 -3.88
CA GLY A 127 -9.40 16.56 -2.97
C GLY A 127 -8.13 17.08 -3.62
N THR A 128 -8.03 17.07 -4.95
CA THR A 128 -6.90 17.68 -5.67
C THR A 128 -7.34 18.93 -6.41
N MET A 129 -6.38 19.77 -6.74
CA MET A 129 -6.63 20.98 -7.51
C MET A 129 -5.50 21.20 -8.51
N PRO A 130 -5.81 21.70 -9.73
CA PRO A 130 -4.77 22.00 -10.70
C PRO A 130 -4.03 23.28 -10.31
N MET A 131 -2.78 23.32 -10.72
CA MET A 131 -1.97 24.53 -10.65
C MET A 131 -2.11 25.33 -11.94
#